data_946b721985ca16826ab509bb8c72fde8
#
_entry.id   946b721985ca16826ab509bb8c72fde8
#
_cell.length_a   1.000
_cell.length_b   1.000
_cell.length_c   1.000
_cell.angle_alpha   90.00
_cell.angle_beta   90.00
_cell.angle_gamma   90.00
#
_symmetry.space_group_name_H-M   'P 1'
#
loop_
_entity.id
_entity.type
_entity.pdbx_description
1 polymer ?
#
loop_
_entity_poly.entity_id
_entity_poly.type
_entity_poly.pdbx_seq_one_letter_code
_entity_poly.pdbx_strand_id
1 'polypeptide(L)'
;MSAQKVRGLYFNQFEIGMQITTQGRTITESDIVGFAGLSGDYNQIHTDKTYASKADFGKRVAHGLLVTSIVSGLAVQTGFMEGTVMAFREISQWKYSSPIFIGDTI
;
A
#
# COMPACT_ATOMS: atom_id res chain seq x y z
N MET A 1 -33.41 16.76 -2.17
CA MET A 1 -32.09 16.13 -2.16
C MET A 1 -32.23 14.66 -1.78
N SER A 2 -31.76 13.76 -2.61
CA SER A 2 -31.73 12.35 -2.24
C SER A 2 -30.55 12.09 -1.29
N ALA A 3 -30.73 11.23 -0.33
CA ALA A 3 -29.66 10.78 0.54
C ALA A 3 -28.60 10.02 -0.29
N GLN A 4 -27.34 10.26 -0.02
CA GLN A 4 -26.28 9.49 -0.66
C GLN A 4 -26.32 8.05 -0.17
N LYS A 5 -26.27 7.12 -1.12
CA LYS A 5 -26.20 5.70 -0.81
C LYS A 5 -24.79 5.37 -0.31
N VAL A 6 -24.70 4.68 0.82
CA VAL A 6 -23.44 4.18 1.36
C VAL A 6 -22.92 3.08 0.43
N ARG A 7 -21.69 3.24 -0.06
CA ARG A 7 -21.05 2.25 -0.95
C ARG A 7 -20.37 1.12 -0.18
N GLY A 8 -19.95 1.38 1.05
CA GLY A 8 -19.24 0.40 1.87
C GLY A 8 -20.11 -0.77 2.30
N LEU A 9 -19.46 -1.86 2.63
CA LEU A 9 -20.10 -3.07 3.13
C LEU A 9 -20.10 -3.08 4.65
N TYR A 10 -21.19 -3.54 5.24
CA TYR A 10 -21.27 -3.87 6.65
C TYR A 10 -20.86 -5.33 6.88
N PHE A 11 -20.56 -5.69 8.11
CA PHE A 11 -20.03 -7.01 8.44
C PHE A 11 -20.85 -8.17 7.86
N ASN A 12 -22.17 -8.08 7.93
CA ASN A 12 -23.06 -9.13 7.45
C ASN A 12 -23.16 -9.22 5.91
N GLN A 13 -22.57 -8.27 5.21
CA GLN A 13 -22.53 -8.26 3.74
C GLN A 13 -21.25 -8.88 3.17
N PHE A 14 -20.25 -9.14 4.03
CA PHE A 14 -19.06 -9.86 3.61
C PHE A 14 -19.33 -11.36 3.58
N GLU A 15 -18.81 -12.01 2.57
CA GLU A 15 -18.93 -13.46 2.38
C GLU A 15 -17.55 -14.11 2.30
N ILE A 16 -17.45 -15.33 2.84
CA ILE A 16 -16.21 -16.10 2.75
C ILE A 16 -15.92 -16.38 1.26
N GLY A 17 -14.70 -16.12 0.82
CA GLY A 17 -14.30 -16.28 -0.58
C GLY A 17 -14.58 -15.08 -1.46
N MET A 18 -15.21 -14.02 -0.94
CA MET A 18 -15.39 -12.76 -1.67
C MET A 18 -14.04 -12.20 -2.10
N GLN A 19 -13.98 -11.70 -3.32
CA GLN A 19 -12.79 -11.06 -3.88
C GLN A 19 -13.11 -9.62 -4.29
N ILE A 20 -12.14 -8.74 -4.04
CA ILE A 20 -12.20 -7.35 -4.47
C ILE A 20 -10.90 -7.07 -5.21
N THR A 21 -11.00 -6.65 -6.47
CA THR A 21 -9.84 -6.34 -7.29
C THR A 21 -9.68 -4.84 -7.39
N THR A 22 -8.47 -4.37 -7.05
CA THR A 22 -8.12 -2.95 -7.17
C THR A 22 -7.56 -2.65 -8.55
N GLN A 23 -7.49 -1.35 -8.89
CA GLN A 23 -6.66 -0.94 -10.02
C GLN A 23 -5.18 -1.15 -9.69
N GLY A 24 -4.35 -1.24 -10.75
CA GLY A 24 -2.90 -1.28 -10.59
C GLY A 24 -2.33 0.08 -10.28
N ARG A 25 -1.17 0.09 -9.58
CA ARG A 25 -0.43 1.31 -9.31
C ARG A 25 1.06 1.06 -9.41
N THR A 26 1.72 1.81 -10.27
CA THR A 26 3.17 1.70 -10.47
C THR A 26 3.91 2.52 -9.41
N ILE A 27 4.91 1.91 -8.82
CA ILE A 27 5.77 2.56 -7.82
C ILE A 27 6.75 3.48 -8.53
N THR A 28 6.85 4.71 -8.05
CA THR A 28 7.74 5.74 -8.60
C THR A 28 8.84 6.12 -7.62
N GLU A 29 9.89 6.77 -8.12
CA GLU A 29 10.91 7.34 -7.24
C GLU A 29 10.30 8.37 -6.28
N SER A 30 9.36 9.16 -6.76
CA SER A 30 8.64 10.15 -5.93
C SER A 30 7.93 9.49 -4.74
N ASP A 31 7.38 8.30 -4.93
CA ASP A 31 6.75 7.55 -3.83
C ASP A 31 7.76 7.22 -2.74
N ILE A 32 8.93 6.73 -3.11
CA ILE A 32 9.98 6.36 -2.15
C ILE A 32 10.50 7.60 -1.42
N VAL A 33 10.84 8.65 -2.15
CA VAL A 33 11.37 9.89 -1.56
C VAL A 33 10.32 10.56 -0.67
N GLY A 34 9.07 10.60 -1.12
CA GLY A 34 7.97 11.16 -0.34
C GLY A 34 7.73 10.38 0.96
N PHE A 35 7.75 9.05 0.89
CA PHE A 35 7.58 8.22 2.08
C PHE A 35 8.76 8.35 3.03
N ALA A 36 9.99 8.41 2.53
CA ALA A 36 11.17 8.68 3.36
C ALA A 36 11.02 10.00 4.11
N GLY A 37 10.54 11.04 3.44
CA GLY A 37 10.29 12.35 4.07
C GLY A 37 9.18 12.31 5.10
N LEU A 38 8.11 11.58 4.82
CA LEU A 38 6.98 11.45 5.73
C LEU A 38 7.34 10.66 6.98
N SER A 39 8.04 9.55 6.83
CA SER A 39 8.33 8.60 7.90
C SER A 39 9.63 8.87 8.65
N GLY A 40 10.57 9.57 8.01
CA GLY A 40 11.95 9.69 8.49
C GLY A 40 12.83 8.48 8.18
N ASP A 41 12.31 7.48 7.46
CA ASP A 41 13.08 6.28 7.09
C ASP A 41 13.88 6.54 5.82
N TYR A 42 15.06 7.11 6.01
CA TYR A 42 16.05 7.36 4.96
C TYR A 42 17.09 6.25 4.87
N ASN A 43 16.76 5.03 5.19
CA ASN A 43 17.70 3.92 5.04
C ASN A 43 18.25 3.93 3.61
N GLN A 44 19.54 3.76 3.51
CA GLN A 44 20.29 3.85 2.24
C GLN A 44 19.82 2.84 1.19
N ILE A 45 19.24 1.73 1.59
CA ILE A 45 18.68 0.76 0.64
C ILE A 45 17.50 1.34 -0.17
N HIS A 46 16.87 2.39 0.34
CA HIS A 46 15.76 3.08 -0.34
C HIS A 46 16.22 4.34 -1.06
N THR A 47 17.19 5.07 -0.50
CA THR A 47 17.47 6.45 -0.88
C THR A 47 18.82 6.66 -1.56
N ASP A 48 19.74 5.69 -1.49
CA ASP A 48 21.09 5.79 -2.04
C ASP A 48 21.30 4.73 -3.13
N LYS A 49 21.27 5.17 -4.37
CA LYS A 49 21.43 4.29 -5.53
C LYS A 49 22.76 3.54 -5.51
N THR A 50 23.84 4.22 -5.15
CA THR A 50 25.18 3.63 -5.12
C THR A 50 25.30 2.57 -4.02
N TYR A 51 24.80 2.89 -2.83
CA TYR A 51 24.75 1.94 -1.73
C TYR A 51 23.89 0.72 -2.09
N ALA A 52 22.69 0.95 -2.60
CA ALA A 52 21.75 -0.12 -2.94
C ALA A 52 22.27 -1.04 -4.03
N SER A 53 23.07 -0.53 -4.96
CA SER A 53 23.69 -1.36 -6.02
C SER A 53 24.60 -2.45 -5.47
N LYS A 54 25.13 -2.26 -4.27
CA LYS A 54 26.03 -3.21 -3.58
C LYS A 54 25.31 -3.98 -2.47
N ALA A 55 24.05 -3.70 -2.22
CA ALA A 55 23.25 -4.38 -1.22
C ALA A 55 22.57 -5.62 -1.82
N ASP A 56 21.88 -6.37 -0.99
CA ASP A 56 21.35 -7.70 -1.32
C ASP A 56 20.46 -7.73 -2.57
N PHE A 57 19.66 -6.70 -2.79
CA PHE A 57 18.73 -6.67 -3.93
C PHE A 57 19.30 -5.99 -5.18
N GLY A 58 20.49 -5.40 -5.09
CA GLY A 58 21.21 -4.83 -6.23
C GLY A 58 20.68 -3.50 -6.77
N LYS A 59 19.58 -3.00 -6.24
CA LYS A 59 18.99 -1.70 -6.57
C LYS A 59 18.07 -1.23 -5.45
N ARG A 60 17.68 0.05 -5.51
CA ARG A 60 16.82 0.65 -4.48
C ARG A 60 15.48 -0.07 -4.41
N VAL A 61 15.11 -0.47 -3.20
CA VAL A 61 13.80 -1.12 -2.94
C VAL A 61 12.85 -0.14 -2.30
N ALA A 62 11.57 -0.31 -2.55
CA ALA A 62 10.53 0.42 -1.84
C ALA A 62 10.48 -0.04 -0.38
N HIS A 63 10.17 0.90 0.52
CA HIS A 63 9.89 0.55 1.91
C HIS A 63 8.69 -0.40 1.96
N GLY A 64 8.78 -1.44 2.76
CA GLY A 64 7.64 -2.33 2.96
C GLY A 64 6.40 -1.58 3.43
N LEU A 65 6.55 -0.66 4.38
CA LEU A 65 5.43 0.14 4.89
C LEU A 65 4.87 1.11 3.86
N LEU A 66 5.67 1.58 2.91
CA LEU A 66 5.16 2.34 1.77
C LEU A 66 4.20 1.49 0.94
N VAL A 67 4.61 0.28 0.60
CA VAL A 67 3.79 -0.65 -0.19
C VAL A 67 2.49 -0.97 0.55
N THR A 68 2.57 -1.26 1.84
CA THR A 68 1.38 -1.51 2.68
C THR A 68 0.44 -0.30 2.69
N SER A 69 0.99 0.91 2.77
CA SER A 69 0.19 2.14 2.73
C SER A 69 -0.53 2.31 1.39
N ILE A 70 0.15 2.02 0.29
CA ILE A 70 -0.43 2.10 -1.05
C ILE A 70 -1.54 1.05 -1.23
N VAL A 71 -1.32 -0.17 -0.75
CA VAL A 71 -2.34 -1.22 -0.77
C VAL A 71 -3.59 -0.78 -0.01
N SER A 72 -3.41 -0.16 1.15
CA SER A 72 -4.51 0.41 1.92
C SER A 72 -5.31 1.43 1.11
N GLY A 73 -4.63 2.34 0.42
CA GLY A 73 -5.26 3.35 -0.43
C GLY A 73 -6.00 2.74 -1.62
N LEU A 74 -5.40 1.76 -2.28
CA LEU A 74 -6.04 1.04 -3.38
C LEU A 74 -7.31 0.33 -2.91
N ALA A 75 -7.26 -0.30 -1.74
CA ALA A 75 -8.43 -0.95 -1.16
C ALA A 75 -9.56 0.05 -0.89
N VAL A 76 -9.24 1.19 -0.29
CA VAL A 76 -10.23 2.24 0.00
C VAL A 76 -10.88 2.76 -1.29
N GLN A 77 -10.11 2.91 -2.35
CA GLN A 77 -10.61 3.41 -3.63
C GLN A 77 -11.65 2.49 -4.28
N THR A 78 -11.70 1.21 -3.91
CA THR A 78 -12.75 0.31 -4.43
C THR A 78 -14.11 0.61 -3.83
N GLY A 79 -14.17 1.36 -2.74
CA GLY A 79 -15.41 1.80 -2.11
C GLY A 79 -16.00 0.85 -1.07
N PHE A 80 -15.45 -0.35 -0.89
CA PHE A 80 -16.07 -1.34 0.00
C PHE A 80 -16.04 -0.92 1.48
N MET A 81 -15.21 0.04 1.85
CA MET A 81 -15.15 0.59 3.21
C MET A 81 -15.82 1.96 3.33
N GLU A 82 -16.30 2.52 2.24
CA GLU A 82 -16.82 3.89 2.21
C GLU A 82 -18.09 4.01 3.04
N GLY A 83 -18.02 4.82 4.10
CA GLY A 83 -19.13 5.08 5.00
C GLY A 83 -19.39 4.00 6.04
N THR A 84 -18.66 2.89 6.03
CA THR A 84 -18.87 1.77 6.96
C THR A 84 -17.67 1.47 7.84
N VAL A 85 -16.45 1.86 7.43
CA VAL A 85 -15.26 1.68 8.26
C VAL A 85 -15.31 2.61 9.47
N MET A 86 -14.98 2.07 10.64
CA MET A 86 -14.94 2.85 11.88
C MET A 86 -13.52 3.23 12.27
N ALA A 87 -12.61 2.28 12.22
CA ALA A 87 -11.21 2.49 12.60
C ALA A 87 -10.36 1.32 12.11
N PHE A 88 -9.08 1.61 11.93
CA PHE A 88 -8.06 0.59 11.70
C PHE A 88 -7.58 0.08 13.07
N ARG A 89 -7.71 -1.22 13.33
CA ARG A 89 -7.36 -1.79 14.65
C ARG A 89 -5.98 -2.42 14.66
N GLU A 90 -5.74 -3.32 13.71
CA GLU A 90 -4.52 -4.12 13.74
C GLU A 90 -4.28 -4.82 12.41
N ILE A 91 -3.03 -5.19 12.18
CA ILE A 91 -2.64 -6.18 11.19
C ILE A 91 -2.04 -7.34 11.96
N SER A 92 -2.73 -8.48 11.97
CA SER A 92 -2.25 -9.66 12.71
C SER A 92 -1.05 -10.31 12.04
N GLN A 93 -0.99 -10.23 10.70
CA GLN A 93 0.12 -10.80 9.94
C GLN A 93 0.22 -10.12 8.58
N TRP A 94 1.43 -9.68 8.23
CA TRP A 94 1.73 -9.12 6.92
C TRP A 94 3.13 -9.55 6.50
N LYS A 95 3.23 -10.27 5.39
CA LYS A 95 4.51 -10.78 4.88
C LYS A 95 4.89 -10.06 3.59
N TYR A 96 6.15 -9.71 3.49
CA TYR A 96 6.75 -9.19 2.27
C TYR A 96 7.55 -10.31 1.62
N SER A 97 6.97 -10.98 0.63
CA SER A 97 7.57 -12.18 0.03
C SER A 97 8.62 -11.84 -1.03
N SER A 98 8.56 -10.65 -1.59
CA SER A 98 9.46 -10.20 -2.65
C SER A 98 9.70 -8.71 -2.55
N PRO A 99 10.89 -8.22 -2.95
CA PRO A 99 11.14 -6.78 -3.00
C PRO A 99 10.29 -6.12 -4.08
N ILE A 100 9.93 -4.87 -3.85
CA ILE A 100 9.25 -4.01 -4.82
C ILE A 100 10.22 -2.91 -5.24
N PHE A 101 10.37 -2.72 -6.53
CA PHE A 101 11.28 -1.75 -7.10
C PHE A 101 10.52 -0.62 -7.80
N ILE A 102 11.24 0.47 -8.07
CA ILE A 102 10.73 1.56 -8.92
C ILE A 102 10.34 0.97 -10.28
N GLY A 103 9.14 1.25 -10.73
CA GLY A 103 8.61 0.74 -12.00
C GLY A 103 7.76 -0.52 -11.85
N ASP A 104 7.77 -1.18 -10.70
CA ASP A 104 6.88 -2.31 -10.45
C ASP A 104 5.45 -1.81 -10.22
N THR A 105 4.48 -2.61 -10.64
CA THR A 105 3.06 -2.31 -10.47
C THR A 105 2.45 -3.30 -9.48
N ILE A 106 1.77 -2.76 -8.51
CA ILE A 106 1.05 -3.53 -7.49
C ILE A 106 -0.44 -3.37 -7.67
#